data_afdb2cde102c771880dddc7251bc0939
#
_entry.id   afdb2cde102c771880dddc7251bc0939
#
_cell.length_a   1.000
_cell.length_b   1.000
_cell.length_c   1.000
_cell.angle_alpha   90.00
_cell.angle_beta   90.00
_cell.angle_gamma   90.00
#
_symmetry.space_group_name_H-M   'P 1'
#
loop_
_entity.id
_entity.type
_entity.pdbx_description
1 polymer ?
#
loop_
_entity_poly.entity_id
_entity_poly.type
_entity_poly.pdbx_seq_one_letter_code
_entity_poly.pdbx_strand_id
1 'polypeptide(L)'
;VTDSINNMEQATSQYEDKRMIFLLGYGSRDDIARAARKTNSLPVNGQITVTEEGEDDNEFRQNLMLGDLSDADVMIRTSESRLSNYMLYSNAYAEFIFKDSMWPSYSKGDFYQDMYTYSHRDRRYGV
;
A
#
# COMPACT_ATOMS: atom_id res chain seq x y z
N VAL A 1 -2.09 -2.01 -24.71
CA VAL A 1 -1.80 -1.71 -23.28
C VAL A 1 -1.16 -2.91 -22.62
N THR A 2 -1.74 -4.11 -22.70
CA THR A 2 -1.20 -5.32 -22.04
C THR A 2 0.21 -5.66 -22.53
N ASP A 3 0.46 -5.61 -23.85
CA ASP A 3 1.78 -5.89 -24.43
C ASP A 3 2.85 -4.90 -23.95
N SER A 4 2.49 -3.63 -23.80
CA SER A 4 3.41 -2.60 -23.29
C SER A 4 3.76 -2.83 -21.82
N ILE A 5 2.80 -3.28 -21.01
CA ILE A 5 3.02 -3.63 -19.60
C ILE A 5 3.96 -4.84 -19.51
N ASN A 6 3.66 -5.91 -20.24
CA ASN A 6 4.48 -7.13 -20.27
C ASN A 6 5.92 -6.84 -20.71
N ASN A 7 6.09 -6.00 -21.73
CA ASN A 7 7.43 -5.60 -22.21
C ASN A 7 8.20 -4.80 -21.14
N MET A 8 7.53 -3.93 -20.40
CA MET A 8 8.15 -3.16 -19.32
C MET A 8 8.55 -4.07 -18.15
N GLU A 9 7.68 -4.98 -17.75
CA GLU A 9 7.97 -5.96 -16.69
C GLU A 9 9.16 -6.85 -17.08
N GLN A 10 9.17 -7.38 -18.32
CA GLN A 10 10.26 -8.21 -18.81
C GLN A 10 11.58 -7.44 -18.88
N ALA A 11 11.57 -6.19 -19.35
CA ALA A 11 12.77 -5.37 -19.45
C ALA A 11 13.39 -5.00 -18.09
N THR A 12 12.60 -5.04 -17.02
CA THR A 12 13.05 -4.69 -15.66
C THR A 12 13.18 -5.87 -14.72
N SER A 13 12.80 -7.09 -15.13
CA SER A 13 12.77 -8.29 -14.29
C SER A 13 14.13 -8.70 -13.69
N GLN A 14 15.23 -8.24 -14.28
CA GLN A 14 16.61 -8.51 -13.80
C GLN A 14 17.03 -7.60 -12.63
N TYR A 15 16.24 -6.57 -12.30
CA TYR A 15 16.55 -5.62 -11.23
C TYR A 15 15.74 -5.95 -9.97
N GLU A 16 16.42 -6.29 -8.87
CA GLU A 16 15.79 -6.73 -7.62
C GLU A 16 15.87 -5.67 -6.49
N ASP A 17 16.75 -4.68 -6.63
CA ASP A 17 17.03 -3.70 -5.56
C ASP A 17 15.85 -2.79 -5.23
N LYS A 18 14.99 -2.50 -6.23
CA LYS A 18 13.86 -1.59 -6.09
C LYS A 18 12.67 -2.10 -6.89
N ARG A 19 11.48 -1.90 -6.34
CA ARG A 19 10.23 -2.26 -6.99
C ARG A 19 9.38 -1.01 -7.24
N MET A 20 8.86 -0.86 -8.46
CA MET A 20 7.85 0.12 -8.81
C MET A 20 6.56 -0.61 -9.15
N ILE A 21 5.45 -0.21 -8.54
CA ILE A 21 4.15 -0.86 -8.73
C ILE A 21 3.13 0.17 -9.18
N PHE A 22 2.44 -0.13 -10.29
CA PHE A 22 1.34 0.67 -10.81
C PHE A 22 0.01 0.00 -10.49
N LEU A 23 -0.80 0.61 -9.63
CA LEU A 23 -2.13 0.14 -9.28
C LEU A 23 -3.18 0.79 -10.19
N LEU A 24 -3.58 0.09 -11.24
CA LEU A 24 -4.58 0.56 -12.20
C LEU A 24 -5.94 -0.09 -11.89
N GLY A 25 -6.97 0.73 -11.66
CA GLY A 25 -8.29 0.25 -11.31
C GLY A 25 -8.37 -0.42 -9.93
N TYR A 26 -7.45 -0.12 -9.03
CA TYR A 26 -7.38 -0.66 -7.69
C TYR A 26 -8.38 0.01 -6.74
N GLY A 27 -8.98 -0.79 -5.87
CA GLY A 27 -9.83 -0.31 -4.79
C GLY A 27 -9.61 -1.12 -3.51
N SER A 28 -9.19 -0.47 -2.44
CA SER A 28 -8.81 -1.16 -1.20
C SER A 28 -9.97 -1.89 -0.52
N ARG A 29 -11.21 -1.36 -0.63
CA ARG A 29 -12.37 -2.05 -0.06
C ARG A 29 -12.64 -3.41 -0.74
N ASP A 30 -12.48 -3.48 -2.06
CA ASP A 30 -12.62 -4.73 -2.81
C ASP A 30 -11.46 -5.67 -2.53
N ASP A 31 -10.24 -5.14 -2.38
CA ASP A 31 -9.07 -5.91 -2.03
C ASP A 31 -9.22 -6.56 -0.65
N ILE A 32 -9.61 -5.80 0.37
CA ILE A 32 -9.89 -6.27 1.72
C ILE A 32 -11.01 -7.33 1.72
N ALA A 33 -12.12 -7.06 1.02
CA ALA A 33 -13.23 -8.01 0.93
C ALA A 33 -12.84 -9.32 0.25
N ARG A 34 -11.97 -9.26 -0.76
CA ARG A 34 -11.43 -10.44 -1.43
C ARG A 34 -10.47 -11.21 -0.53
N ALA A 35 -9.56 -10.53 0.15
CA ALA A 35 -8.64 -11.13 1.12
C ALA A 35 -9.40 -11.84 2.24
N ALA A 36 -10.41 -11.20 2.84
CA ALA A 36 -11.26 -11.78 3.88
C ALA A 36 -11.99 -13.05 3.42
N ARG A 37 -12.52 -13.06 2.17
CA ARG A 37 -13.15 -14.29 1.63
C ARG A 37 -12.14 -15.43 1.48
N LYS A 38 -10.92 -15.15 1.05
CA LYS A 38 -9.87 -16.15 0.91
C LYS A 38 -9.44 -16.72 2.26
N THR A 39 -9.25 -15.87 3.26
CA THR A 39 -8.91 -16.28 4.62
C THR A 39 -10.02 -17.11 5.25
N ASN A 40 -11.29 -16.74 5.10
CA ASN A 40 -12.43 -17.50 5.61
C ASN A 40 -12.74 -18.81 4.83
N SER A 41 -12.12 -19.05 3.69
CA SER A 41 -12.29 -20.31 2.96
C SER A 41 -11.46 -21.47 3.54
N LEU A 42 -10.59 -21.18 4.49
CA LEU A 42 -9.93 -22.21 5.28
C LEU A 42 -10.95 -22.84 6.26
N PRO A 43 -10.89 -24.15 6.54
CA PRO A 43 -11.86 -24.82 7.39
C PRO A 43 -11.73 -24.32 8.82
N VAL A 44 -12.49 -23.29 9.14
CA VAL A 44 -12.64 -22.83 10.51
C VAL A 44 -13.50 -23.86 11.23
N ASN A 45 -12.91 -24.66 12.09
CA ASN A 45 -13.62 -25.55 13.03
C ASN A 45 -14.42 -24.76 14.09
N GLY A 46 -15.13 -23.71 13.68
CA GLY A 46 -16.04 -22.96 14.54
C GLY A 46 -15.40 -22.18 15.70
N GLN A 47 -14.11 -22.16 15.81
CA GLN A 47 -13.38 -21.35 16.77
C GLN A 47 -12.66 -20.23 16.05
N ILE A 48 -13.11 -19.00 16.29
CA ILE A 48 -12.27 -17.82 16.06
C ILE A 48 -11.18 -17.91 17.13
N THR A 49 -10.06 -18.50 16.78
CA THR A 49 -8.88 -18.41 17.62
C THR A 49 -8.35 -17.00 17.42
N VAL A 50 -8.62 -16.11 18.37
CA VAL A 50 -7.87 -14.86 18.43
C VAL A 50 -6.46 -15.28 18.83
N THR A 51 -5.60 -15.47 17.84
CA THR A 51 -4.17 -15.68 18.08
C THR A 51 -3.58 -14.40 18.62
N GLU A 52 -2.50 -14.51 19.35
CA GLU A 52 -1.79 -13.35 19.90
C GLU A 52 -1.43 -12.38 18.77
N GLU A 53 -1.44 -11.08 19.06
CA GLU A 53 -1.23 -10.00 18.09
C GLU A 53 -0.06 -10.34 17.13
N GLY A 54 -0.37 -10.53 15.85
CA GLY A 54 0.62 -10.66 14.77
C GLY A 54 0.51 -11.91 13.87
N GLU A 55 -0.06 -13.04 14.30
CA GLU A 55 -0.11 -14.26 13.44
C GLU A 55 -1.31 -14.25 12.49
N ASP A 56 -2.48 -13.85 12.92
CA ASP A 56 -3.69 -13.78 12.06
C ASP A 56 -3.59 -12.67 11.02
N ASP A 57 -2.90 -11.59 11.35
CA ASP A 57 -2.65 -10.49 10.42
C ASP A 57 -1.80 -10.94 9.23
N ASN A 58 -0.88 -11.87 9.43
CA ASN A 58 0.01 -12.34 8.38
C ASN A 58 -0.74 -13.14 7.29
N GLU A 59 -1.66 -14.03 7.65
CA GLU A 59 -2.43 -14.82 6.68
C GLU A 59 -3.41 -13.94 5.89
N PHE A 60 -4.14 -13.07 6.55
CA PHE A 60 -5.01 -12.10 5.90
C PHE A 60 -4.21 -11.18 4.96
N ARG A 61 -3.08 -10.68 5.44
CA ARG A 61 -2.18 -9.82 4.69
C ARG A 61 -1.68 -10.47 3.40
N GLN A 62 -1.26 -11.75 3.44
CA GLN A 62 -0.82 -12.49 2.26
C GLN A 62 -1.90 -12.62 1.19
N ASN A 63 -3.17 -12.52 1.55
CA ASN A 63 -4.29 -12.55 0.63
C ASN A 63 -4.64 -11.19 0.01
N LEU A 64 -4.06 -10.09 0.50
CA LEU A 64 -4.16 -8.77 -0.12
C LEU A 64 -3.34 -8.72 -1.43
N MET A 65 -3.68 -7.81 -2.33
CA MET A 65 -2.97 -7.62 -3.61
C MET A 65 -1.50 -7.24 -3.42
N LEU A 66 -1.19 -6.50 -2.37
CA LEU A 66 0.15 -6.04 -2.01
C LEU A 66 0.65 -6.69 -0.71
N GLY A 67 0.14 -7.87 -0.38
CA GLY A 67 0.43 -8.54 0.89
C GLY A 67 1.88 -8.97 1.07
N ASP A 68 2.64 -9.08 -0.01
CA ASP A 68 4.08 -9.37 0.00
C ASP A 68 4.96 -8.14 0.27
N LEU A 69 4.35 -6.95 0.36
CA LEU A 69 5.07 -5.70 0.62
C LEU A 69 4.92 -5.30 2.09
N SER A 70 5.90 -4.56 2.59
CA SER A 70 5.77 -3.84 3.87
C SER A 70 4.68 -2.77 3.78
N ASP A 71 4.21 -2.32 4.94
CA ASP A 71 3.34 -1.15 5.01
C ASP A 71 4.03 0.08 4.45
N ALA A 72 3.21 1.02 3.97
CA ALA A 72 3.73 2.27 3.46
C ALA A 72 4.26 3.14 4.61
N ASP A 73 5.47 3.65 4.46
CA ASP A 73 6.03 4.63 5.38
C ASP A 73 5.45 6.02 5.16
N VAL A 74 5.28 6.40 3.90
CA VAL A 74 4.76 7.71 3.52
C VAL A 74 3.79 7.60 2.34
N MET A 75 2.70 8.32 2.45
CA MET A 75 1.71 8.50 1.38
C MET A 75 1.71 9.96 0.94
N ILE A 76 2.13 10.21 -0.30
CA ILE A 76 2.03 11.53 -0.92
C ILE A 76 0.83 11.53 -1.85
N ARG A 77 -0.14 12.38 -1.55
CA ARG A 77 -1.31 12.56 -2.39
C ARG A 77 -1.40 13.96 -2.95
N THR A 78 -1.48 14.06 -4.25
CA THR A 78 -1.68 15.30 -4.99
C THR A 78 -3.17 15.60 -5.22
N SER A 79 -3.53 16.85 -5.38
CA SER A 79 -4.85 17.35 -5.75
C SER A 79 -5.92 17.31 -4.64
N GLU A 80 -5.88 16.37 -3.71
CA GLU A 80 -6.96 16.16 -2.74
C GLU A 80 -6.44 15.67 -1.40
N SER A 81 -7.11 16.05 -0.31
CA SER A 81 -6.74 15.67 1.06
C SER A 81 -7.62 14.52 1.57
N ARG A 82 -7.65 13.40 0.83
CA ARG A 82 -8.40 12.19 1.19
C ARG A 82 -7.75 10.94 0.59
N LEU A 83 -7.98 9.76 1.17
CA LEU A 83 -7.42 8.47 0.69
C LEU A 83 -8.09 7.94 -0.58
N SER A 84 -9.37 8.20 -0.78
CA SER A 84 -10.16 7.73 -1.94
C SER A 84 -10.04 6.23 -2.20
N ASN A 85 -10.19 5.43 -1.17
CA ASN A 85 -10.17 3.97 -1.29
C ASN A 85 -8.82 3.40 -1.79
N TYR A 86 -7.71 4.11 -1.51
CA TYR A 86 -6.38 3.69 -1.94
C TYR A 86 -5.56 3.17 -0.75
N MET A 87 -5.11 1.92 -0.82
CA MET A 87 -4.22 1.24 0.13
C MET A 87 -4.62 1.41 1.61
N LEU A 88 -5.92 1.26 1.96
CA LEU A 88 -6.42 1.54 3.32
C LEU A 88 -5.72 0.70 4.39
N TYR A 89 -5.45 -0.57 4.09
CA TYR A 89 -4.80 -1.48 5.01
C TYR A 89 -3.32 -1.12 5.20
N SER A 90 -2.57 -1.02 4.12
CA SER A 90 -1.12 -0.78 4.16
C SER A 90 -0.73 0.66 4.53
N ASN A 91 -1.70 1.57 4.64
CA ASN A 91 -1.47 2.95 5.09
C ASN A 91 -1.82 3.16 6.57
N ALA A 92 -2.07 2.12 7.34
CA ALA A 92 -2.52 2.23 8.73
C ALA A 92 -1.58 3.10 9.60
N TYR A 93 -0.29 3.03 9.36
CA TYR A 93 0.74 3.81 10.06
C TYR A 93 1.55 4.73 9.15
N ALA A 94 1.09 4.95 7.91
CA ALA A 94 1.77 5.82 6.96
C ALA A 94 1.68 7.29 7.37
N GLU A 95 2.74 8.03 7.15
CA GLU A 95 2.72 9.49 7.24
C GLU A 95 2.11 10.10 5.98
N PHE A 96 1.06 10.92 6.16
CA PHE A 96 0.35 11.54 5.03
C PHE A 96 0.89 12.92 4.71
N ILE A 97 1.17 13.16 3.43
CA ILE A 97 1.53 14.45 2.86
C ILE A 97 0.53 14.77 1.75
N PHE A 98 -0.30 15.78 1.97
CA PHE A 98 -1.26 16.25 0.98
C PHE A 98 -0.74 17.48 0.25
N LYS A 99 -0.87 17.49 -1.06
CA LYS A 99 -0.43 18.59 -1.95
C LYS A 99 -1.61 19.12 -2.75
N ASP A 100 -1.77 20.41 -2.81
CA ASP A 100 -2.81 21.05 -3.62
C ASP A 100 -2.51 20.97 -5.13
N SER A 101 -1.24 20.79 -5.49
CA SER A 101 -0.81 20.64 -6.89
C SER A 101 -1.31 19.33 -7.50
N MET A 102 -1.59 19.33 -8.79
CA MET A 102 -1.87 18.12 -9.54
C MET A 102 -0.58 17.35 -9.85
N TRP A 103 -0.69 16.02 -10.03
CA TRP A 103 0.46 15.15 -10.30
C TRP A 103 1.39 15.62 -11.42
N PRO A 104 0.92 16.13 -12.58
CA PRO A 104 1.82 16.61 -13.63
C PRO A 104 2.68 17.81 -13.23
N SER A 105 2.26 18.56 -12.20
CA SER A 105 2.99 19.72 -11.68
C SER A 105 3.89 19.37 -10.49
N TYR A 106 3.84 18.14 -10.00
CA TYR A 106 4.66 17.67 -8.88
C TYR A 106 6.10 17.48 -9.35
N SER A 107 6.98 18.32 -8.86
CA SER A 107 8.37 18.40 -9.30
C SER A 107 9.31 17.55 -8.43
N LYS A 108 10.53 17.35 -8.91
CA LYS A 108 11.61 16.76 -8.13
C LYS A 108 11.91 17.58 -6.84
N GLY A 109 11.78 18.90 -6.93
CA GLY A 109 11.93 19.78 -5.76
C GLY A 109 10.84 19.53 -4.70
N ASP A 110 9.59 19.35 -5.13
CA ASP A 110 8.49 18.99 -4.23
C ASP A 110 8.76 17.66 -3.53
N PHE A 111 9.22 16.66 -4.27
CA PHE A 111 9.58 15.36 -3.71
C PHE A 111 10.66 15.48 -2.62
N TYR A 112 11.73 16.21 -2.87
CA TYR A 112 12.76 16.42 -1.85
C TYR A 112 12.25 17.16 -0.62
N GLN A 113 11.39 18.16 -0.81
CA GLN A 113 10.77 18.88 0.31
C GLN A 113 9.86 17.96 1.14
N ASP A 114 9.11 17.08 0.47
CA ASP A 114 8.22 16.13 1.14
C ASP A 114 9.03 15.06 1.91
N MET A 115 10.11 14.55 1.35
CA MET A 115 11.01 13.63 2.04
C MET A 115 11.71 14.30 3.23
N TYR A 116 12.10 15.56 3.10
CA TYR A 116 12.62 16.34 4.21
C TYR A 116 11.58 16.48 5.33
N THR A 117 10.35 16.83 4.99
CA THR A 117 9.23 16.92 5.94
C THR A 117 8.99 15.58 6.64
N TYR A 118 8.94 14.48 5.88
CA TYR A 118 8.80 13.14 6.42
C TYR A 118 9.91 12.79 7.40
N SER A 119 11.16 13.07 7.06
CA SER A 119 12.33 12.73 7.90
C SER A 119 12.38 13.46 9.24
N HIS A 120 11.60 14.53 9.40
CA HIS A 120 11.49 15.32 10.64
C HIS A 120 10.22 15.03 11.44
N ARG A 121 9.41 14.06 11.05
CA ARG A 121 8.23 13.64 11.80
C ARG A 121 8.57 12.58 12.84
N ASP A 122 8.02 12.73 14.03
CA ASP A 122 8.08 11.72 15.08
C ASP A 122 7.02 10.64 14.83
N ARG A 123 7.45 9.42 14.50
CA ARG A 123 6.54 8.28 14.31
C ARG A 123 6.31 7.60 15.65
N ARG A 124 5.11 7.72 16.20
CA ARG A 124 4.77 7.21 17.55
C ARG A 124 4.00 5.89 17.54
N TYR A 125 3.56 5.38 16.40
CA TYR A 125 2.83 4.12 16.24
C TYR A 125 1.69 3.90 17.25
N GLY A 126 1.01 4.99 17.66
CA GLY A 126 -0.10 4.92 18.61
C GLY A 126 0.30 4.90 20.11
N VAL A 127 1.57 5.14 20.44
CA VAL A 127 2.08 5.22 21.83
C VAL A 127 2.33 6.67 22.23
#